data_30794b61815ee90ecc50733bce61ce65
#
_entry.id   30794b61815ee90ecc50733bce61ce65
#
_cell.length_a   1.000
_cell.length_b   1.000
_cell.length_c   1.000
_cell.angle_alpha   90.00
_cell.angle_beta   90.00
_cell.angle_gamma   90.00
#
_symmetry.space_group_name_H-M   'P 1'
#
loop_
_entity.id
_entity.type
_entity.pdbx_description
1 polymer ?
#
loop_
_entity_poly.entity_id
_entity_poly.type
_entity_poly.pdbx_seq_one_letter_code
_entity_poly.pdbx_strand_id
1 'polypeptide(L)'
;MARVAVVTGGTRGIGEAISLALKNAGYTVAANYAGNDDRAKAFTDATGIKAYKWDVADFDACVAGIKKIESELGPVDIIVNNAGITRDATMKKMNRQAWDEVLDTNLGGCYNMCKAAWDGMLDRKFGRIVNIGSINGQAGQYGQVNYAAAKSGIHGFTKALGQEGAKSGITVNAIAPGYIDA
;
A
#
# COMPACT_ATOMS: atom_id res chain seq x y z
N MET A 1 12.66 8.86 -18.76
CA MET A 1 11.54 9.34 -17.93
C MET A 1 11.75 8.89 -16.48
N ALA A 2 11.30 9.68 -15.51
CA ALA A 2 11.33 9.26 -14.12
C ALA A 2 10.40 8.04 -13.92
N ARG A 3 10.79 7.10 -13.02
CA ARG A 3 9.95 5.93 -12.70
C ARG A 3 8.71 6.36 -11.92
N VAL A 4 7.58 5.71 -12.19
CA VAL A 4 6.32 5.98 -11.51
C VAL A 4 6.20 5.13 -10.24
N ALA A 5 5.92 5.80 -9.13
CA ALA A 5 5.69 5.19 -7.83
C ALA A 5 4.26 5.47 -7.36
N VAL A 6 3.56 4.42 -6.94
CA VAL A 6 2.23 4.53 -6.32
C VAL A 6 2.36 4.28 -4.81
N VAL A 7 1.85 5.20 -4.00
CA VAL A 7 1.80 5.07 -2.54
C VAL A 7 0.35 4.98 -2.09
N THR A 8 -0.07 3.83 -1.56
CA THR A 8 -1.43 3.69 -1.03
C THR A 8 -1.56 4.35 0.35
N GLY A 9 -2.69 5.04 0.59
CA GLY A 9 -2.81 5.90 1.77
C GLY A 9 -1.79 7.04 1.79
N GLY A 10 -1.39 7.52 0.60
CA GLY A 10 -0.25 8.41 0.38
C GLY A 10 -0.48 9.89 0.71
N THR A 11 -1.68 10.28 1.16
CA THR A 11 -2.05 11.69 1.37
C THR A 11 -1.99 12.15 2.83
N ARG A 12 -1.51 11.29 3.75
CA ARG A 12 -1.37 11.62 5.18
C ARG A 12 -0.34 10.73 5.88
N GLY A 13 0.13 11.18 7.04
CA GLY A 13 0.97 10.41 7.96
C GLY A 13 2.18 9.77 7.27
N ILE A 14 2.46 8.51 7.58
CA ILE A 14 3.58 7.77 7.00
C ILE A 14 3.52 7.76 5.46
N GLY A 15 2.33 7.59 4.88
CA GLY A 15 2.16 7.58 3.42
C GLY A 15 2.52 8.92 2.77
N GLU A 16 2.16 10.04 3.38
CA GLU A 16 2.55 11.38 2.92
C GLU A 16 4.06 11.58 2.98
N ALA A 17 4.68 11.20 4.10
CA ALA A 17 6.14 11.28 4.25
C ALA A 17 6.87 10.44 3.18
N ILE A 18 6.37 9.24 2.89
CA ILE A 18 6.91 8.38 1.83
C ILE A 18 6.71 9.04 0.46
N SER A 19 5.52 9.58 0.18
CA SER A 19 5.22 10.25 -1.09
C SER A 19 6.16 11.43 -1.34
N LEU A 20 6.41 12.25 -0.32
CA LEU A 20 7.34 13.38 -0.38
C LEU A 20 8.79 12.92 -0.57
N ALA A 21 9.22 11.90 0.18
CA ALA A 21 10.57 11.37 0.06
C ALA A 21 10.86 10.82 -1.35
N LEU A 22 9.91 10.07 -1.92
CA LEU A 22 10.03 9.57 -3.29
C LEU A 22 10.05 10.70 -4.33
N LYS A 23 9.18 11.70 -4.17
CA LYS A 23 9.21 12.89 -5.05
C LYS A 23 10.55 13.60 -4.99
N ASN A 24 11.07 13.85 -3.79
CA ASN A 24 12.37 14.50 -3.59
C ASN A 24 13.55 13.67 -4.15
N ALA A 25 13.39 12.35 -4.22
CA ALA A 25 14.35 11.46 -4.85
C ALA A 25 14.21 11.39 -6.39
N GLY A 26 13.31 12.18 -6.98
CA GLY A 26 13.17 12.30 -8.44
C GLY A 26 12.19 11.32 -9.08
N TYR A 27 11.37 10.61 -8.29
CA TYR A 27 10.30 9.76 -8.82
C TYR A 27 9.05 10.56 -9.18
N THR A 28 8.31 10.10 -10.17
CA THR A 28 6.93 10.54 -10.42
C THR A 28 6.01 9.80 -9.46
N VAL A 29 5.34 10.52 -8.56
CA VAL A 29 4.55 9.89 -7.49
C VAL A 29 3.05 10.08 -7.73
N ALA A 30 2.30 9.00 -7.56
CA ALA A 30 0.84 8.98 -7.45
C ALA A 30 0.46 8.56 -6.03
N ALA A 31 -0.32 9.38 -5.33
CA ALA A 31 -0.81 9.09 -3.99
C ALA A 31 -2.25 8.57 -4.06
N ASN A 32 -2.49 7.33 -3.62
CA ASN A 32 -3.85 6.82 -3.48
C ASN A 32 -4.46 7.23 -2.13
N TYR A 33 -5.77 7.43 -2.11
CA TYR A 33 -6.58 7.62 -0.90
C TYR A 33 -7.98 7.04 -1.09
N ALA A 34 -8.72 6.76 0.01
CA ALA A 34 -10.06 6.19 -0.06
C ALA A 34 -11.18 7.18 0.26
N GLY A 35 -11.04 8.05 1.27
CA GLY A 35 -12.18 8.72 1.86
C GLY A 35 -12.15 10.25 1.92
N ASN A 36 -11.07 10.89 2.32
CA ASN A 36 -11.08 12.32 2.64
C ASN A 36 -10.62 13.17 1.43
N ASP A 37 -11.61 13.67 0.66
CA ASP A 37 -11.36 14.46 -0.55
C ASP A 37 -10.71 15.82 -0.25
N ASP A 38 -11.12 16.50 0.82
CA ASP A 38 -10.56 17.80 1.19
C ASP A 38 -9.09 17.68 1.56
N ARG A 39 -8.73 16.63 2.31
CA ARG A 39 -7.35 16.35 2.66
C ARG A 39 -6.50 15.99 1.45
N ALA A 40 -7.04 15.17 0.55
CA ALA A 40 -6.35 14.80 -0.68
C ALA A 40 -6.13 16.02 -1.59
N LYS A 41 -7.11 16.94 -1.65
CA LYS A 41 -6.96 18.20 -2.36
C LYS A 41 -5.88 19.08 -1.73
N ALA A 42 -5.92 19.28 -0.41
CA ALA A 42 -4.92 20.07 0.31
C ALA A 42 -3.51 19.49 0.13
N PHE A 43 -3.36 18.16 0.18
CA PHE A 43 -2.11 17.47 -0.09
C PHE A 43 -1.61 17.74 -1.52
N THR A 44 -2.48 17.62 -2.51
CA THR A 44 -2.10 17.91 -3.91
C THR A 44 -1.71 19.35 -4.12
N ASP A 45 -2.46 20.29 -3.56
CA ASP A 45 -2.19 21.74 -3.65
C ASP A 45 -0.83 22.09 -3.00
N ALA A 46 -0.50 21.50 -1.86
CA ALA A 46 0.74 21.75 -1.14
C ALA A 46 1.96 21.07 -1.76
N THR A 47 1.79 19.88 -2.33
CA THR A 47 2.93 19.05 -2.75
C THR A 47 3.10 18.96 -4.27
N GLY A 48 2.06 19.23 -5.04
CA GLY A 48 2.00 18.98 -6.48
C GLY A 48 1.96 17.48 -6.84
N ILE A 49 1.85 16.58 -5.85
CA ILE A 49 1.67 15.16 -6.10
C ILE A 49 0.20 14.89 -6.40
N LYS A 50 -0.08 14.20 -7.50
CA LYS A 50 -1.44 13.88 -7.90
C LYS A 50 -2.04 12.80 -6.99
N ALA A 51 -3.23 13.07 -6.47
CA ALA A 51 -3.98 12.14 -5.64
C ALA A 51 -5.07 11.41 -6.45
N TYR A 52 -5.24 10.12 -6.18
CA TYR A 52 -6.20 9.24 -6.87
C TYR A 52 -7.06 8.51 -5.86
N LYS A 53 -8.38 8.52 -6.08
CA LYS A 53 -9.35 7.96 -5.15
C LYS A 53 -9.80 6.55 -5.54
N TRP A 54 -9.52 5.57 -4.68
CA TRP A 54 -10.16 4.24 -4.66
C TRP A 54 -9.87 3.54 -3.35
N ASP A 55 -10.72 2.56 -2.99
CA ASP A 55 -10.50 1.67 -1.86
C ASP A 55 -9.59 0.50 -2.28
N VAL A 56 -8.50 0.28 -1.56
CA VAL A 56 -7.58 -0.84 -1.86
C VAL A 56 -8.18 -2.21 -1.55
N ALA A 57 -9.23 -2.29 -0.75
CA ALA A 57 -9.98 -3.52 -0.52
C ALA A 57 -10.79 -3.98 -1.74
N ASP A 58 -11.09 -3.07 -2.68
CA ASP A 58 -11.77 -3.37 -3.93
C ASP A 58 -10.76 -3.67 -5.05
N PHE A 59 -10.75 -4.92 -5.50
CA PHE A 59 -9.83 -5.38 -6.54
C PHE A 59 -10.03 -4.68 -7.89
N ASP A 60 -11.27 -4.54 -8.32
CA ASP A 60 -11.58 -3.91 -9.62
C ASP A 60 -11.24 -2.41 -9.60
N ALA A 61 -11.46 -1.74 -8.47
CA ALA A 61 -11.05 -0.36 -8.27
C ALA A 61 -9.52 -0.21 -8.29
N CYS A 62 -8.77 -1.16 -7.73
CA CYS A 62 -7.30 -1.18 -7.83
C CYS A 62 -6.83 -1.32 -9.28
N VAL A 63 -7.42 -2.24 -10.05
CA VAL A 63 -7.10 -2.43 -11.48
C VAL A 63 -7.39 -1.15 -12.27
N ALA A 64 -8.56 -0.55 -12.07
CA ALA A 64 -8.94 0.70 -12.73
C ALA A 64 -8.01 1.86 -12.33
N GLY A 65 -7.65 1.96 -11.04
CA GLY A 65 -6.74 2.97 -10.51
C GLY A 65 -5.33 2.88 -11.11
N ILE A 66 -4.76 1.67 -11.17
CA ILE A 66 -3.45 1.44 -11.80
C ILE A 66 -3.49 1.81 -13.28
N LYS A 67 -4.49 1.35 -14.04
CA LYS A 67 -4.64 1.72 -15.47
C LYS A 67 -4.73 3.22 -15.67
N LYS A 68 -5.47 3.92 -14.81
CA LYS A 68 -5.59 5.39 -14.88
C LYS A 68 -4.24 6.06 -14.64
N ILE A 69 -3.49 5.63 -13.63
CA ILE A 69 -2.15 6.17 -13.36
C ILE A 69 -1.23 5.91 -14.55
N GLU A 70 -1.23 4.70 -15.09
CA GLU A 70 -0.38 4.34 -16.23
C GLU A 70 -0.69 5.16 -17.48
N SER A 71 -1.97 5.48 -17.73
CA SER A 71 -2.37 6.33 -18.86
C SER A 71 -1.96 7.80 -18.70
N GLU A 72 -1.81 8.28 -17.47
CA GLU A 72 -1.55 9.69 -17.18
C GLU A 72 -0.06 9.97 -16.86
N LEU A 73 0.61 9.04 -16.20
CA LEU A 73 1.96 9.24 -15.67
C LEU A 73 3.01 8.27 -16.27
N GLY A 74 2.57 7.21 -16.90
CA GLY A 74 3.43 6.16 -17.43
C GLY A 74 3.44 4.89 -16.57
N PRO A 75 4.19 3.86 -16.99
CA PRO A 75 4.18 2.53 -16.38
C PRO A 75 4.48 2.56 -14.88
N VAL A 76 3.67 1.87 -14.08
CA VAL A 76 3.88 1.76 -12.64
C VAL A 76 5.03 0.79 -12.35
N ASP A 77 6.13 1.33 -11.88
CA ASP A 77 7.37 0.60 -11.58
C ASP A 77 7.55 0.31 -10.09
N ILE A 78 6.92 1.12 -9.21
CA ILE A 78 7.10 1.05 -7.77
C ILE A 78 5.72 1.09 -7.09
N ILE A 79 5.50 0.18 -6.15
CA ILE A 79 4.32 0.17 -5.28
C ILE A 79 4.78 0.22 -3.83
N VAL A 80 4.23 1.16 -3.07
CA VAL A 80 4.32 1.18 -1.62
C VAL A 80 2.93 0.91 -1.05
N ASN A 81 2.71 -0.29 -0.55
CA ASN A 81 1.48 -0.70 0.12
C ASN A 81 1.51 -0.22 1.58
N ASN A 82 1.02 1.00 1.78
CA ASN A 82 0.98 1.66 3.08
C ASN A 82 -0.45 1.79 3.64
N ALA A 83 -1.48 1.77 2.80
CA ALA A 83 -2.87 1.86 3.26
C ALA A 83 -3.16 0.82 4.34
N GLY A 84 -3.84 1.24 5.39
CA GLY A 84 -4.22 0.36 6.48
C GLY A 84 -5.17 1.03 7.45
N ILE A 85 -5.94 0.18 8.13
CA ILE A 85 -6.90 0.56 9.16
C ILE A 85 -6.74 -0.30 10.39
N THR A 86 -7.24 0.17 11.52
CA THR A 86 -7.41 -0.59 12.75
C THR A 86 -8.89 -0.67 13.13
N ARG A 87 -9.29 -1.77 13.75
CA ARG A 87 -10.60 -1.99 14.39
C ARG A 87 -10.34 -2.78 15.66
N ASP A 88 -9.79 -2.08 16.63
CA ASP A 88 -9.28 -2.69 17.85
C ASP A 88 -10.42 -3.17 18.75
N ALA A 89 -10.36 -4.44 19.13
CA ALA A 89 -11.27 -5.06 20.07
C ALA A 89 -10.63 -6.33 20.64
N THR A 90 -10.94 -6.67 21.89
CA THR A 90 -10.59 -7.98 22.44
C THR A 90 -11.35 -9.08 21.68
N MET A 91 -10.84 -10.31 21.63
CA MET A 91 -11.48 -11.44 20.96
C MET A 91 -12.94 -11.63 21.39
N LYS A 92 -13.27 -11.38 22.64
CA LYS A 92 -14.64 -11.45 23.18
C LYS A 92 -15.60 -10.45 22.53
N LYS A 93 -15.10 -9.28 22.10
CA LYS A 93 -15.91 -8.18 21.55
C LYS A 93 -15.75 -8.02 20.04
N MET A 94 -14.75 -8.64 19.45
CA MET A 94 -14.50 -8.53 18.00
C MET A 94 -15.62 -9.20 17.23
N ASN A 95 -16.27 -8.44 16.36
CA ASN A 95 -17.25 -8.97 15.44
C ASN A 95 -16.60 -9.33 14.09
N ARG A 96 -17.33 -10.07 13.27
CA ARG A 96 -16.85 -10.52 11.97
C ARG A 96 -16.53 -9.35 11.03
N GLN A 97 -17.33 -8.30 11.04
CA GLN A 97 -17.10 -7.12 10.20
C GLN A 97 -15.76 -6.44 10.52
N ALA A 98 -15.45 -6.22 11.80
CA ALA A 98 -14.18 -5.61 12.22
C ALA A 98 -12.95 -6.47 11.85
N TRP A 99 -13.13 -7.79 11.84
CA TRP A 99 -12.12 -8.72 11.35
C TRP A 99 -11.93 -8.58 9.83
N ASP A 100 -13.00 -8.71 9.06
CA ASP A 100 -12.95 -8.70 7.59
C ASP A 100 -12.43 -7.36 7.06
N GLU A 101 -12.95 -6.21 7.53
CA GLU A 101 -12.46 -4.88 7.11
C GLU A 101 -10.95 -4.73 7.26
N VAL A 102 -10.38 -5.21 8.37
CA VAL A 102 -8.94 -5.08 8.61
C VAL A 102 -8.14 -6.02 7.73
N LEU A 103 -8.59 -7.27 7.54
CA LEU A 103 -7.92 -8.23 6.66
C LEU A 103 -7.99 -7.78 5.20
N ASP A 104 -9.18 -7.36 4.74
CA ASP A 104 -9.41 -6.94 3.35
C ASP A 104 -8.60 -5.69 3.00
N THR A 105 -8.55 -4.71 3.90
CA THR A 105 -7.77 -3.48 3.64
C THR A 105 -6.27 -3.74 3.77
N ASN A 106 -5.82 -4.30 4.92
CA ASN A 106 -4.39 -4.30 5.26
C ASN A 106 -3.60 -5.41 4.54
N LEU A 107 -4.20 -6.57 4.30
CA LEU A 107 -3.57 -7.70 3.62
C LEU A 107 -4.13 -7.89 2.20
N GLY A 108 -5.45 -7.92 2.05
CA GLY A 108 -6.11 -7.97 0.75
C GLY A 108 -5.70 -6.83 -0.17
N GLY A 109 -5.62 -5.60 0.37
CA GLY A 109 -5.15 -4.43 -0.38
C GLY A 109 -3.73 -4.58 -0.93
N CYS A 110 -2.81 -5.21 -0.17
CA CYS A 110 -1.47 -5.52 -0.69
C CYS A 110 -1.53 -6.46 -1.90
N TYR A 111 -2.33 -7.52 -1.81
CA TYR A 111 -2.55 -8.44 -2.94
C TYR A 111 -3.15 -7.72 -4.14
N ASN A 112 -4.24 -6.97 -3.93
CA ASN A 112 -4.97 -6.27 -4.99
C ASN A 112 -4.06 -5.32 -5.78
N MET A 113 -3.31 -4.50 -5.09
CA MET A 113 -2.38 -3.55 -5.71
C MET A 113 -1.23 -4.24 -6.44
N CYS A 114 -0.62 -5.26 -5.82
CA CYS A 114 0.43 -6.03 -6.46
C CYS A 114 -0.09 -6.73 -7.72
N LYS A 115 -1.25 -7.40 -7.64
CA LYS A 115 -1.83 -8.11 -8.78
C LYS A 115 -2.19 -7.17 -9.93
N ALA A 116 -2.71 -5.98 -9.62
CA ALA A 116 -3.09 -4.99 -10.63
C ALA A 116 -1.90 -4.51 -11.50
N ALA A 117 -0.69 -4.46 -10.95
CA ALA A 117 0.51 -3.99 -11.66
C ALA A 117 1.47 -5.13 -12.07
N TRP A 118 1.21 -6.36 -11.61
CA TRP A 118 2.17 -7.47 -11.71
C TRP A 118 2.56 -7.82 -13.13
N ASP A 119 1.59 -7.98 -14.01
CA ASP A 119 1.84 -8.39 -15.39
C ASP A 119 2.68 -7.34 -16.13
N GLY A 120 2.39 -6.04 -15.94
CA GLY A 120 3.20 -4.96 -16.48
C GLY A 120 4.63 -4.94 -15.95
N MET A 121 4.83 -5.24 -14.66
CA MET A 121 6.18 -5.37 -14.07
C MET A 121 6.93 -6.57 -14.64
N LEU A 122 6.25 -7.72 -14.86
CA LEU A 122 6.83 -8.91 -15.49
C LEU A 122 7.30 -8.61 -16.92
N ASP A 123 6.45 -7.98 -17.73
CA ASP A 123 6.75 -7.64 -19.12
C ASP A 123 7.96 -6.71 -19.24
N ARG A 124 8.07 -5.73 -18.35
CA ARG A 124 9.19 -4.80 -18.31
C ARG A 124 10.43 -5.35 -17.60
N LYS A 125 10.33 -6.52 -16.97
CA LYS A 125 11.40 -7.12 -16.14
C LYS A 125 11.92 -6.18 -15.06
N PHE A 126 11.03 -5.41 -14.49
CA PHE A 126 11.34 -4.46 -13.43
C PHE A 126 10.12 -4.18 -12.55
N GLY A 127 10.31 -4.24 -11.24
CA GLY A 127 9.34 -3.82 -10.24
C GLY A 127 9.99 -3.67 -8.86
N ARG A 128 9.48 -2.74 -8.06
CA ARG A 128 9.88 -2.54 -6.66
C ARG A 128 8.63 -2.44 -5.81
N ILE A 129 8.44 -3.40 -4.93
CA ILE A 129 7.28 -3.46 -4.05
C ILE A 129 7.77 -3.35 -2.60
N VAL A 130 7.20 -2.41 -1.87
CA VAL A 130 7.46 -2.23 -0.43
C VAL A 130 6.13 -2.32 0.31
N ASN A 131 6.01 -3.30 1.19
CA ASN A 131 4.84 -3.51 2.01
C ASN A 131 5.07 -2.95 3.43
N ILE A 132 4.20 -2.08 3.90
CA ILE A 132 4.30 -1.52 5.25
C ILE A 132 3.58 -2.46 6.23
N GLY A 133 4.37 -3.26 6.90
CA GLY A 133 3.97 -4.13 8.00
C GLY A 133 3.75 -3.35 9.31
N SER A 134 4.08 -4.01 10.42
CA SER A 134 4.07 -3.41 11.76
C SER A 134 4.84 -4.30 12.73
N ILE A 135 5.44 -3.71 13.75
CA ILE A 135 5.97 -4.46 14.90
C ILE A 135 4.89 -5.31 15.55
N ASN A 136 3.63 -4.87 15.54
CA ASN A 136 2.50 -5.61 16.09
C ASN A 136 2.16 -6.88 15.28
N GLY A 137 2.58 -6.95 14.01
CA GLY A 137 2.54 -8.18 13.21
C GLY A 137 3.64 -9.19 13.59
N GLN A 138 4.69 -8.75 14.26
CA GLN A 138 5.77 -9.61 14.74
C GLN A 138 5.57 -10.06 16.19
N ALA A 139 5.23 -9.11 17.08
CA ALA A 139 5.11 -9.35 18.51
C ALA A 139 3.69 -9.66 18.97
N GLY A 140 2.68 -9.32 18.16
CA GLY A 140 1.29 -9.28 18.61
C GLY A 140 0.99 -8.04 19.45
N GLN A 141 -0.29 -7.72 19.59
CA GLN A 141 -0.77 -6.63 20.45
C GLN A 141 -2.13 -7.00 21.01
N TYR A 142 -2.31 -6.79 22.34
CA TYR A 142 -3.60 -7.01 22.98
C TYR A 142 -4.70 -6.17 22.33
N GLY A 143 -5.82 -6.78 22.01
CA GLY A 143 -6.94 -6.11 21.34
C GLY A 143 -6.79 -5.93 19.83
N GLN A 144 -5.75 -6.48 19.20
CA GLN A 144 -5.46 -6.33 17.76
C GLN A 144 -5.29 -7.68 17.04
N VAL A 145 -6.08 -8.69 17.37
CA VAL A 145 -5.94 -10.02 16.73
C VAL A 145 -6.12 -9.95 15.20
N ASN A 146 -7.02 -9.11 14.70
CA ASN A 146 -7.22 -8.84 13.28
C ASN A 146 -6.03 -8.11 12.65
N TYR A 147 -5.62 -7.00 13.24
CA TYR A 147 -4.51 -6.18 12.76
C TYR A 147 -3.18 -6.94 12.80
N ALA A 148 -2.88 -7.59 13.91
CA ALA A 148 -1.68 -8.41 14.04
C ALA A 148 -1.65 -9.56 13.03
N ALA A 149 -2.79 -10.24 12.80
CA ALA A 149 -2.90 -11.29 11.80
C ALA A 149 -2.63 -10.75 10.38
N ALA A 150 -3.26 -9.63 9.99
CA ALA A 150 -3.06 -9.00 8.69
C ALA A 150 -1.60 -8.56 8.50
N LYS A 151 -1.02 -7.87 9.47
CA LYS A 151 0.37 -7.36 9.40
C LYS A 151 1.41 -8.49 9.46
N SER A 152 1.12 -9.60 10.15
CA SER A 152 1.95 -10.81 10.10
C SER A 152 1.86 -11.51 8.74
N GLY A 153 0.66 -11.59 8.15
CA GLY A 153 0.44 -12.14 6.82
C GLY A 153 1.23 -11.43 5.72
N ILE A 154 1.44 -10.13 5.86
CA ILE A 154 2.28 -9.33 4.94
C ILE A 154 3.70 -9.91 4.82
N HIS A 155 4.29 -10.44 5.89
CA HIS A 155 5.64 -11.01 5.85
C HIS A 155 5.69 -12.29 4.99
N GLY A 156 4.70 -13.19 5.15
CA GLY A 156 4.57 -14.38 4.31
C GLY A 156 4.33 -14.03 2.84
N PHE A 157 3.37 -13.13 2.60
CA PHE A 157 3.07 -12.60 1.27
C PHE A 157 4.31 -12.01 0.59
N THR A 158 5.06 -11.15 1.30
CA THR A 158 6.28 -10.52 0.79
C THR A 158 7.34 -11.54 0.37
N LYS A 159 7.56 -12.56 1.21
CA LYS A 159 8.57 -13.60 0.93
C LYS A 159 8.20 -14.44 -0.29
N ALA A 160 6.94 -14.88 -0.38
CA ALA A 160 6.47 -15.68 -1.50
C ALA A 160 6.52 -14.91 -2.81
N LEU A 161 5.94 -13.70 -2.83
CA LEU A 161 5.91 -12.86 -4.02
C LEU A 161 7.33 -12.44 -4.48
N GLY A 162 8.24 -12.23 -3.53
CA GLY A 162 9.65 -11.94 -3.84
C GLY A 162 10.35 -13.09 -4.57
N GLN A 163 10.03 -14.35 -4.21
CA GLN A 163 10.55 -15.53 -4.92
C GLN A 163 9.99 -15.62 -6.34
N GLU A 164 8.70 -15.34 -6.52
CA GLU A 164 8.07 -15.35 -7.86
C GLU A 164 8.66 -14.25 -8.77
N GLY A 165 8.91 -13.07 -8.23
CA GLY A 165 9.42 -11.92 -8.98
C GLY A 165 10.91 -11.94 -9.29
N ALA A 166 11.69 -12.71 -8.56
CA ALA A 166 13.16 -12.63 -8.57
C ALA A 166 13.79 -12.78 -9.98
N LYS A 167 13.32 -13.78 -10.77
CA LYS A 167 13.82 -14.02 -12.12
C LYS A 167 13.42 -12.92 -13.12
N SER A 168 12.43 -12.12 -12.78
CA SER A 168 11.92 -11.02 -13.61
C SER A 168 12.39 -9.65 -13.13
N GLY A 169 13.41 -9.58 -12.26
CA GLY A 169 13.96 -8.32 -11.77
C GLY A 169 13.00 -7.53 -10.86
N ILE A 170 11.99 -8.20 -10.30
CA ILE A 170 11.05 -7.61 -9.34
C ILE A 170 11.54 -7.94 -7.92
N THR A 171 11.63 -6.94 -7.08
CA THR A 171 11.93 -7.12 -5.65
C THR A 171 10.74 -6.76 -4.79
N VAL A 172 10.50 -7.56 -3.75
CA VAL A 172 9.40 -7.36 -2.80
C VAL A 172 9.99 -7.38 -1.40
N ASN A 173 9.78 -6.30 -0.65
CA ASN A 173 10.31 -6.13 0.70
C ASN A 173 9.20 -5.65 1.64
N ALA A 174 9.37 -5.89 2.93
CA ALA A 174 8.49 -5.39 3.97
C ALA A 174 9.29 -4.56 4.98
N ILE A 175 8.65 -3.50 5.46
CA ILE A 175 9.12 -2.69 6.58
C ILE A 175 8.14 -2.90 7.73
N ALA A 176 8.62 -3.13 8.93
CA ALA A 176 7.80 -3.25 10.14
C ALA A 176 8.06 -2.05 11.07
N PRO A 177 7.38 -0.92 10.86
CA PRO A 177 7.53 0.24 11.73
C PRO A 177 7.09 -0.08 13.16
N GLY A 178 7.74 0.56 14.12
CA GLY A 178 7.29 0.65 15.50
C GLY A 178 6.21 1.73 15.67
N TYR A 179 6.21 2.39 16.81
CA TYR A 179 5.36 3.56 17.06
C TYR A 179 5.99 4.78 16.38
N ILE A 180 5.26 5.33 15.42
CA ILE A 180 5.70 6.50 14.63
C ILE A 180 4.77 7.66 14.97
N ASP A 181 5.36 8.76 15.35
CA ASP A 181 4.65 10.05 15.53
C ASP A 181 4.48 10.68 14.14
N ALA A 182 3.22 10.65 13.61
CA ALA A 182 2.91 11.04 12.24
C ALA A 182 1.53 11.73 12.09
#